data_1e67f42d6b7ac8888fd9175240747879
#
_entry.id   1e67f42d6b7ac8888fd9175240747879
#
_cell.length_a   1.000
_cell.length_b   1.000
_cell.length_c   1.000
_cell.angle_alpha   90.00
_cell.angle_beta   90.00
_cell.angle_gamma   90.00
#
_symmetry.space_group_name_H-M   'P 1'
#
loop_
_entity.id
_entity.type
_entity.pdbx_description
1 polymer ?
#
loop_
_entity_poly.entity_id
_entity_poly.type
_entity_poly.pdbx_seq_one_letter_code
_entity_poly.pdbx_strand_id
1 'polypeptide(L)'
;MKPSIRTYLCNDENQRFFGEGPRQLLHAIDETGSLRSAALSMNMAYTKALRIIRSAEATLGFPLTVRTTGGKGGGGSQMTSEAREFLAKYEAYRDACTESGQQLYEEFFCRRKSVFSSSETQTPSFTCSQNSNDVRIACIIMASGLGKRFGSNKLMASFHGAPLIHSVLDVTGSVPLFADRLVVTRSREVHDYCQSLGIPVLIHTLPNRNEALCLGLTHMLKRHPDLSGCLFALGDQPLLRPRTLERICRRYLECRISPGHSKSVFPDSDFSILESKLPQNSGIAEKSPIVQLCSIQMTASPEPSVSTTVGSPILFDRAYFDELLHLPEKAGGSHVLRQHLDVVQYVTAEVPEELMDVDTPEELKRLENLVTIE
;
A
#
# COMPACT_ATOMS: atom_id res chain seq x y z
N MET A 1 11.73 -28.06 -6.94
CA MET A 1 12.11 -26.71 -6.44
C MET A 1 11.68 -26.60 -4.99
N LYS A 2 12.35 -25.77 -4.19
CA LYS A 2 11.95 -25.44 -2.81
C LYS A 2 12.15 -23.94 -2.58
N PRO A 3 11.32 -23.27 -1.78
CA PRO A 3 11.49 -21.84 -1.50
C PRO A 3 12.72 -21.59 -0.65
N SER A 4 13.29 -20.41 -0.77
CA SER A 4 14.35 -19.93 0.12
C SER A 4 14.00 -18.49 0.53
N ILE A 5 13.74 -18.30 1.83
CA ILE A 5 13.32 -17.04 2.39
C ILE A 5 14.44 -16.49 3.25
N ARG A 6 14.78 -15.22 3.06
CA ARG A 6 15.79 -14.51 3.85
C ARG A 6 15.16 -13.30 4.50
N THR A 7 15.16 -13.28 5.83
CA THR A 7 14.61 -12.18 6.63
C THR A 7 15.74 -11.32 7.17
N TYR A 8 15.58 -10.00 7.11
CA TYR A 8 16.50 -9.02 7.71
C TYR A 8 15.71 -7.79 8.16
N LEU A 9 16.27 -7.05 9.13
CA LEU A 9 15.72 -5.79 9.60
C LEU A 9 16.54 -4.63 9.05
N CYS A 10 15.83 -3.53 8.67
CA CYS A 10 16.42 -2.29 8.22
C CYS A 10 16.16 -1.17 9.23
N ASN A 11 17.01 -0.15 9.25
CA ASN A 11 16.76 1.10 9.95
C ASN A 11 15.83 2.02 9.14
N ASP A 12 15.51 3.19 9.66
CA ASP A 12 14.63 4.17 9.02
C ASP A 12 15.18 4.70 7.68
N GLU A 13 16.49 4.57 7.46
CA GLU A 13 17.17 4.90 6.19
C GLU A 13 17.20 3.72 5.20
N ASN A 14 16.45 2.65 5.49
CA ASN A 14 16.39 1.41 4.69
C ASN A 14 17.72 0.65 4.58
N GLN A 15 18.65 0.85 5.53
CA GLN A 15 19.92 0.15 5.59
C GLN A 15 19.77 -1.12 6.45
N ARG A 16 20.23 -2.25 5.94
CA ARG A 16 20.20 -3.52 6.67
C ARG A 16 21.15 -3.49 7.87
N PHE A 17 20.62 -3.65 9.07
CA PHE A 17 21.43 -3.70 10.29
C PHE A 17 21.39 -5.06 10.99
N PHE A 18 20.33 -5.87 10.79
CA PHE A 18 20.20 -7.18 11.42
C PHE A 18 19.65 -8.24 10.44
N GLY A 19 20.15 -9.46 10.54
CA GLY A 19 19.78 -10.58 9.68
C GLY A 19 20.52 -11.84 10.09
N GLU A 20 20.65 -12.83 9.20
CA GLU A 20 21.23 -14.12 9.48
C GLU A 20 22.69 -14.04 10.01
N GLY A 21 23.52 -13.16 9.43
CA GLY A 21 24.91 -12.98 9.86
C GLY A 21 25.05 -12.49 11.30
N PRO A 22 24.43 -11.34 11.67
CA PRO A 22 24.39 -10.88 13.07
C PRO A 22 23.77 -11.90 14.03
N ARG A 23 22.71 -12.60 13.64
CA ARG A 23 22.07 -13.67 14.41
C ARG A 23 23.05 -14.77 14.78
N GLN A 24 23.70 -15.36 13.76
CA GLN A 24 24.69 -16.42 13.96
C GLN A 24 25.85 -15.95 14.81
N LEU A 25 26.28 -14.70 14.65
CA LEU A 25 27.36 -14.12 15.43
C LEU A 25 27.00 -14.02 16.92
N LEU A 26 25.76 -13.62 17.25
CA LEU A 26 25.30 -13.57 18.64
C LEU A 26 25.24 -14.97 19.27
N HIS A 27 24.73 -15.98 18.56
CA HIS A 27 24.78 -17.36 19.06
C HIS A 27 26.21 -17.84 19.30
N ALA A 28 27.11 -17.60 18.35
CA ALA A 28 28.51 -17.97 18.50
C ALA A 28 29.18 -17.25 19.68
N ILE A 29 28.80 -16.01 19.99
CA ILE A 29 29.28 -15.29 21.18
C ILE A 29 28.75 -15.96 22.46
N ASP A 30 27.47 -16.34 22.48
CA ASP A 30 26.85 -16.99 23.63
C ASP A 30 27.50 -18.36 23.92
N GLU A 31 27.82 -19.13 22.87
CA GLU A 31 28.49 -20.44 22.96
C GLU A 31 29.96 -20.35 23.36
N THR A 32 30.71 -19.40 22.78
CA THR A 32 32.16 -19.32 22.95
C THR A 32 32.58 -18.39 24.08
N GLY A 33 31.68 -17.53 24.58
CA GLY A 33 31.98 -16.51 25.59
C GLY A 33 32.95 -15.42 25.11
N SER A 34 33.19 -15.31 23.76
CA SER A 34 34.17 -14.40 23.21
C SER A 34 33.83 -13.97 21.77
N LEU A 35 33.74 -12.68 21.51
CA LEU A 35 33.56 -12.14 20.16
C LEU A 35 34.70 -12.58 19.20
N ARG A 36 35.92 -12.72 19.73
CA ARG A 36 37.08 -13.16 18.92
C ARG A 36 36.93 -14.61 18.49
N SER A 37 36.56 -15.50 19.44
CA SER A 37 36.34 -16.93 19.17
C SER A 37 35.14 -17.14 18.25
N ALA A 38 34.03 -16.37 18.45
CA ALA A 38 32.86 -16.38 17.59
C ALA A 38 33.20 -15.94 16.16
N ALA A 39 33.99 -14.89 15.99
CA ALA A 39 34.42 -14.45 14.66
C ALA A 39 35.27 -15.51 13.96
N LEU A 40 36.16 -16.19 14.72
CA LEU A 40 37.01 -17.25 14.20
C LEU A 40 36.19 -18.47 13.78
N SER A 41 35.21 -18.90 14.57
CA SER A 41 34.32 -20.04 14.24
C SER A 41 33.49 -19.79 13.00
N MET A 42 33.14 -18.51 12.73
CA MET A 42 32.40 -18.07 11.52
C MET A 42 33.33 -17.75 10.34
N ASN A 43 34.62 -18.01 10.46
CA ASN A 43 35.63 -17.72 9.43
C ASN A 43 35.62 -16.25 8.96
N MET A 44 35.44 -15.30 9.89
CA MET A 44 35.44 -13.87 9.61
C MET A 44 36.51 -13.13 10.45
N ALA A 45 36.95 -11.98 9.90
CA ALA A 45 37.88 -11.10 10.62
C ALA A 45 37.21 -10.50 11.88
N TYR A 46 37.93 -10.43 12.99
CA TYR A 46 37.44 -9.80 14.22
C TYR A 46 36.92 -8.38 14.03
N THR A 47 37.59 -7.59 13.21
CA THR A 47 37.16 -6.20 12.87
C THR A 47 35.81 -6.16 12.16
N LYS A 48 35.52 -7.17 11.32
CA LYS A 48 34.24 -7.31 10.66
C LYS A 48 33.13 -7.67 11.66
N ALA A 49 33.39 -8.65 12.53
CA ALA A 49 32.46 -9.03 13.59
C ALA A 49 32.13 -7.87 14.53
N LEU A 50 33.16 -7.12 14.96
CA LEU A 50 32.99 -5.94 15.81
C LEU A 50 32.16 -4.86 15.11
N ARG A 51 32.36 -4.64 13.81
CA ARG A 51 31.58 -3.67 13.04
C ARG A 51 30.12 -4.07 12.95
N ILE A 52 29.84 -5.36 12.73
CA ILE A 52 28.46 -5.90 12.68
C ILE A 52 27.73 -5.63 14.01
N ILE A 53 28.35 -5.98 15.15
CA ILE A 53 27.76 -5.74 16.47
C ILE A 53 27.52 -4.25 16.70
N ARG A 54 28.53 -3.39 16.47
CA ARG A 54 28.40 -1.94 16.69
C ARG A 54 27.33 -1.28 15.80
N SER A 55 27.23 -1.70 14.55
CA SER A 55 26.18 -1.20 13.65
C SER A 55 24.79 -1.57 14.14
N ALA A 56 24.61 -2.80 14.62
CA ALA A 56 23.33 -3.23 15.18
C ALA A 56 23.01 -2.50 16.50
N GLU A 57 23.98 -2.36 17.41
CA GLU A 57 23.85 -1.60 18.67
C GLU A 57 23.47 -0.13 18.42
N ALA A 58 24.08 0.52 17.43
CA ALA A 58 23.78 1.90 17.08
C ALA A 58 22.35 2.09 16.61
N THR A 59 21.79 1.14 15.88
CA THR A 59 20.41 1.18 15.39
C THR A 59 19.40 0.80 16.48
N LEU A 60 19.74 -0.18 17.32
CA LEU A 60 18.85 -0.66 18.39
C LEU A 60 18.81 0.25 19.61
N GLY A 61 19.84 1.07 19.83
CA GLY A 61 19.94 1.98 20.97
C GLY A 61 20.32 1.31 22.30
N PHE A 62 20.68 0.03 22.27
CA PHE A 62 21.17 -0.72 23.45
C PHE A 62 22.33 -1.66 23.08
N PRO A 63 23.23 -1.99 24.06
CA PRO A 63 24.34 -2.89 23.82
C PRO A 63 23.88 -4.34 23.62
N LEU A 64 24.40 -5.00 22.60
CA LEU A 64 24.19 -6.44 22.36
C LEU A 64 25.16 -7.31 23.16
N THR A 65 26.34 -6.78 23.48
CA THR A 65 27.37 -7.51 24.19
C THR A 65 28.01 -6.67 25.29
N VAL A 66 28.34 -7.34 26.40
CA VAL A 66 29.14 -6.77 27.49
C VAL A 66 30.48 -7.50 27.59
N ARG A 67 31.56 -6.74 27.86
CA ARG A 67 32.88 -7.32 28.10
C ARG A 67 32.96 -7.83 29.53
N THR A 68 33.39 -9.06 29.69
CA THR A 68 33.79 -9.60 31.00
C THR A 68 35.29 -9.43 31.21
N THR A 69 35.66 -8.78 32.29
CA THR A 69 37.08 -8.69 32.72
C THR A 69 37.58 -10.07 33.11
N GLY A 70 38.50 -10.63 32.33
CA GLY A 70 39.03 -11.97 32.57
C GLY A 70 40.35 -11.93 33.32
N GLY A 71 40.55 -12.92 34.17
CA GLY A 71 41.87 -13.26 34.75
C GLY A 71 42.83 -13.83 33.67
N LYS A 72 43.83 -14.60 34.05
CA LYS A 72 44.97 -15.13 33.26
C LYS A 72 44.71 -15.68 31.83
N GLY A 73 43.46 -15.59 31.26
CA GLY A 73 43.10 -16.13 29.95
C GLY A 73 42.50 -15.09 28.95
N GLY A 74 42.43 -13.80 29.25
CA GLY A 74 41.86 -12.76 28.37
C GLY A 74 40.38 -12.48 28.66
N GLY A 75 39.91 -11.25 28.35
CA GLY A 75 38.52 -10.82 28.58
C GLY A 75 37.56 -11.52 27.63
N GLY A 76 36.39 -11.93 28.14
CA GLY A 76 35.27 -12.49 27.40
C GLY A 76 34.29 -11.44 26.87
N SER A 77 33.34 -11.89 26.08
CA SER A 77 32.15 -11.10 25.68
C SER A 77 30.93 -11.98 25.92
N GLN A 78 29.94 -11.43 26.63
CA GLN A 78 28.69 -12.13 26.89
C GLN A 78 27.55 -11.32 26.30
N MET A 79 26.51 -11.99 25.87
CA MET A 79 25.29 -11.36 25.34
C MET A 79 24.49 -10.75 26.50
N THR A 80 23.93 -9.52 26.28
CA THR A 80 23.07 -8.85 27.26
C THR A 80 21.70 -9.53 27.37
N SER A 81 20.93 -9.21 28.41
CA SER A 81 19.53 -9.66 28.56
C SER A 81 18.66 -9.11 27.43
N GLU A 82 18.83 -7.83 27.09
CA GLU A 82 18.14 -7.15 26.01
C GLU A 82 18.46 -7.77 24.65
N ALA A 83 19.72 -8.15 24.43
CA ALA A 83 20.11 -8.84 23.21
C ALA A 83 19.48 -10.23 23.08
N ARG A 84 19.34 -10.98 24.18
CA ARG A 84 18.64 -12.28 24.19
C ARG A 84 17.16 -12.12 23.86
N GLU A 85 16.50 -11.15 24.47
CA GLU A 85 15.09 -10.87 24.18
C GLU A 85 14.89 -10.44 22.74
N PHE A 86 15.72 -9.54 22.23
CA PHE A 86 15.69 -9.10 20.83
C PHE A 86 15.94 -10.27 19.87
N LEU A 87 16.94 -11.10 20.14
CA LEU A 87 17.27 -12.26 19.31
C LEU A 87 16.11 -13.26 19.26
N ALA A 88 15.47 -13.54 20.38
CA ALA A 88 14.29 -14.41 20.43
C ALA A 88 13.13 -13.86 19.61
N LYS A 89 12.85 -12.54 19.69
CA LYS A 89 11.83 -11.88 18.86
C LYS A 89 12.15 -11.96 17.37
N TYR A 90 13.40 -11.70 17.01
CA TYR A 90 13.84 -11.81 15.61
C TYR A 90 13.71 -13.25 15.07
N GLU A 91 14.07 -14.26 15.86
CA GLU A 91 13.97 -15.66 15.46
C GLU A 91 12.53 -16.10 15.29
N ALA A 92 11.64 -15.73 16.21
CA ALA A 92 10.21 -15.99 16.08
C ALA A 92 9.62 -15.34 14.82
N TYR A 93 10.01 -14.10 14.54
CA TYR A 93 9.60 -13.40 13.31
C TYR A 93 10.13 -14.08 12.04
N ARG A 94 11.42 -14.43 12.00
CA ARG A 94 12.04 -15.17 10.88
C ARG A 94 11.35 -16.50 10.62
N ASP A 95 11.06 -17.26 11.69
CA ASP A 95 10.45 -18.59 11.59
C ASP A 95 9.02 -18.48 11.08
N ALA A 96 8.24 -17.51 11.56
CA ALA A 96 6.90 -17.22 11.05
C ALA A 96 6.93 -16.84 9.55
N CYS A 97 7.88 -16.00 9.12
CA CYS A 97 8.06 -15.67 7.71
C CYS A 97 8.41 -16.89 6.86
N THR A 98 9.26 -17.79 7.39
CA THR A 98 9.69 -18.99 6.69
C THR A 98 8.53 -19.99 6.55
N GLU A 99 7.76 -20.19 7.62
CA GLU A 99 6.59 -21.06 7.63
C GLU A 99 5.50 -20.56 6.67
N SER A 100 5.17 -19.27 6.74
CA SER A 100 4.21 -18.63 5.82
C SER A 100 4.66 -18.78 4.37
N GLY A 101 5.94 -18.55 4.09
CA GLY A 101 6.46 -18.70 2.75
C GLY A 101 6.53 -20.15 2.25
N GLN A 102 6.72 -21.14 3.15
CA GLN A 102 6.61 -22.56 2.79
C GLN A 102 5.16 -22.92 2.45
N GLN A 103 4.20 -22.46 3.25
CA GLN A 103 2.77 -22.69 3.00
C GLN A 103 2.35 -22.09 1.66
N LEU A 104 2.75 -20.86 1.37
CA LEU A 104 2.52 -20.21 0.08
C LEU A 104 3.16 -20.99 -1.07
N TYR A 105 4.41 -21.45 -0.91
CA TYR A 105 5.05 -22.25 -1.95
C TYR A 105 4.28 -23.56 -2.23
N GLU A 106 3.82 -24.26 -1.21
CA GLU A 106 3.02 -25.46 -1.37
C GLU A 106 1.69 -25.19 -2.05
N GLU A 107 1.04 -24.09 -1.69
CA GLU A 107 -0.20 -23.67 -2.30
C GLU A 107 -0.02 -23.34 -3.78
N PHE A 108 0.99 -22.55 -4.13
CA PHE A 108 1.17 -22.06 -5.51
C PHE A 108 1.87 -23.03 -6.45
N PHE A 109 2.80 -23.84 -5.95
CA PHE A 109 3.64 -24.68 -6.81
C PHE A 109 3.38 -26.19 -6.68
N CYS A 110 2.80 -26.67 -5.57
CA CYS A 110 2.58 -28.09 -5.36
C CYS A 110 1.14 -28.53 -5.59
N ARG A 111 0.14 -27.68 -5.35
CA ARG A 111 -1.29 -28.00 -5.57
C ARG A 111 -1.75 -28.07 -7.02
N ARG A 112 -0.97 -27.60 -7.99
CA ARG A 112 -1.34 -27.59 -9.42
C ARG A 112 -1.31 -28.94 -10.13
N LYS A 113 -0.98 -30.06 -9.47
CA LYS A 113 -0.94 -31.37 -10.13
C LYS A 113 -2.28 -32.11 -10.20
N SER A 114 -3.38 -31.61 -9.64
CA SER A 114 -4.67 -32.30 -9.64
C SER A 114 -5.79 -31.65 -10.49
N VAL A 115 -5.51 -30.62 -11.30
CA VAL A 115 -6.55 -29.91 -12.08
C VAL A 115 -6.41 -30.10 -13.60
N PHE A 116 -5.43 -30.91 -14.07
CA PHE A 116 -5.29 -31.23 -15.50
C PHE A 116 -5.78 -32.64 -15.87
N SER A 117 -6.97 -33.05 -15.40
CA SER A 117 -7.67 -34.16 -16.00
C SER A 117 -9.17 -34.03 -15.73
N SER A 118 -9.82 -33.49 -16.68
CA SER A 118 -11.16 -33.72 -17.23
C SER A 118 -11.82 -32.40 -17.64
N SER A 119 -12.00 -32.34 -18.94
CA SER A 119 -12.88 -31.46 -19.70
C SER A 119 -14.22 -31.25 -18.98
N GLU A 120 -14.57 -29.97 -18.78
CA GLU A 120 -15.89 -29.46 -19.12
C GLU A 120 -15.92 -27.97 -18.80
N THR A 121 -16.09 -27.17 -19.84
CA THR A 121 -16.41 -25.75 -19.83
C THR A 121 -17.67 -25.50 -19.02
N GLN A 122 -17.53 -25.13 -17.76
CA GLN A 122 -18.58 -24.42 -17.03
C GLN A 122 -17.98 -23.15 -16.48
N THR A 123 -18.22 -22.04 -17.18
CA THR A 123 -18.16 -20.70 -16.61
C THR A 123 -18.96 -20.71 -15.30
N PRO A 124 -18.36 -20.40 -14.15
CA PRO A 124 -19.15 -20.15 -12.95
C PRO A 124 -19.95 -18.88 -13.20
N SER A 125 -21.21 -19.04 -13.52
CA SER A 125 -22.19 -17.98 -13.32
C SER A 125 -22.25 -17.73 -11.82
N PHE A 126 -21.57 -16.69 -11.35
CA PHE A 126 -21.77 -16.14 -10.02
C PHE A 126 -23.22 -15.66 -9.95
N THR A 127 -24.12 -16.52 -9.52
CA THR A 127 -25.38 -16.08 -8.94
C THR A 127 -25.01 -15.35 -7.65
N CYS A 128 -24.99 -14.06 -7.73
CA CYS A 128 -24.89 -13.15 -6.60
C CYS A 128 -26.03 -13.49 -5.63
N SER A 129 -25.69 -14.13 -4.51
CA SER A 129 -26.62 -14.31 -3.41
C SER A 129 -27.14 -12.95 -2.98
N GLN A 130 -28.42 -12.82 -2.85
CA GLN A 130 -29.25 -11.64 -2.71
C GLN A 130 -29.04 -10.84 -1.39
N ASN A 131 -27.80 -10.51 -0.99
CA ASN A 131 -27.55 -9.64 0.16
C ASN A 131 -26.52 -8.52 -0.09
N SER A 132 -26.05 -8.33 -1.33
CA SER A 132 -25.20 -7.18 -1.69
C SER A 132 -26.00 -5.90 -2.03
N ASN A 133 -27.33 -5.93 -1.95
CA ASN A 133 -28.21 -4.85 -2.38
C ASN A 133 -28.26 -3.63 -1.43
N ASP A 134 -27.52 -3.65 -0.31
CA ASP A 134 -27.62 -2.59 0.71
C ASP A 134 -26.35 -1.71 0.82
N VAL A 135 -25.28 -2.02 0.11
CA VAL A 135 -24.03 -1.24 0.19
C VAL A 135 -23.91 -0.27 -1.00
N ARG A 136 -24.05 1.02 -0.71
CA ARG A 136 -23.92 2.09 -1.71
C ARG A 136 -22.56 2.78 -1.62
N ILE A 137 -21.81 2.80 -2.71
CA ILE A 137 -20.52 3.47 -2.83
C ILE A 137 -20.69 4.64 -3.80
N ALA A 138 -20.24 5.84 -3.41
CA ALA A 138 -20.15 6.99 -4.31
C ALA A 138 -18.69 7.28 -4.68
N CYS A 139 -18.52 8.01 -5.79
CA CYS A 139 -17.21 8.51 -6.22
C CYS A 139 -17.21 10.04 -6.27
N ILE A 140 -16.27 10.68 -5.57
CA ILE A 140 -16.03 12.13 -5.64
C ILE A 140 -14.68 12.36 -6.33
N ILE A 141 -14.73 13.09 -7.45
CA ILE A 141 -13.57 13.46 -8.24
C ILE A 141 -13.13 14.86 -7.82
N MET A 142 -11.97 14.95 -7.17
CA MET A 142 -11.39 16.19 -6.69
C MET A 142 -10.65 16.90 -7.82
N ALA A 143 -11.24 17.97 -8.34
CA ALA A 143 -10.77 18.76 -9.49
C ALA A 143 -10.49 20.23 -9.12
N SER A 144 -10.11 20.49 -7.86
CA SER A 144 -9.97 21.85 -7.30
C SER A 144 -8.51 22.34 -7.24
N GLY A 145 -7.56 21.64 -7.85
CA GLY A 145 -6.16 22.03 -7.92
C GLY A 145 -5.95 23.32 -8.72
N LEU A 146 -5.10 24.23 -8.20
CA LEU A 146 -4.86 25.55 -8.84
C LEU A 146 -3.90 25.51 -10.04
N GLY A 147 -3.24 24.36 -10.32
CA GLY A 147 -2.33 24.24 -11.47
C GLY A 147 -1.19 25.26 -11.52
N LYS A 148 -0.74 25.82 -10.37
CA LYS A 148 0.22 26.94 -10.33
C LYS A 148 1.53 26.65 -11.07
N ARG A 149 2.00 25.41 -11.07
CA ARG A 149 3.23 24.99 -11.77
C ARG A 149 3.00 24.74 -13.25
N PHE A 150 1.76 24.47 -13.64
CA PHE A 150 1.39 24.22 -15.02
C PHE A 150 1.24 25.52 -15.85
N GLY A 151 1.05 26.68 -15.18
CA GLY A 151 0.89 27.99 -15.84
C GLY A 151 -0.49 28.24 -16.44
N SER A 152 -1.35 27.22 -16.53
CA SER A 152 -2.72 27.28 -17.02
C SER A 152 -3.59 26.24 -16.29
N ASN A 153 -4.84 26.10 -16.70
CA ASN A 153 -5.72 25.06 -16.15
C ASN A 153 -5.31 23.67 -16.63
N LYS A 154 -4.47 22.96 -15.86
CA LYS A 154 -3.93 21.65 -16.21
C LYS A 154 -5.00 20.61 -16.57
N LEU A 155 -6.17 20.68 -15.91
CA LEU A 155 -7.27 19.72 -16.12
C LEU A 155 -7.93 19.88 -17.50
N MET A 156 -7.77 21.05 -18.11
CA MET A 156 -8.26 21.35 -19.48
C MET A 156 -7.15 21.25 -20.53
N ALA A 157 -5.91 20.93 -20.14
CA ALA A 157 -4.85 20.67 -21.09
C ALA A 157 -5.17 19.43 -21.95
N SER A 158 -4.78 19.47 -23.23
CA SER A 158 -5.03 18.36 -24.14
C SER A 158 -4.20 17.14 -23.74
N PHE A 159 -4.84 16.01 -23.59
CA PHE A 159 -4.27 14.69 -23.36
C PHE A 159 -4.97 13.70 -24.29
N HIS A 160 -4.25 13.14 -25.27
CA HIS A 160 -4.82 12.28 -26.32
C HIS A 160 -6.05 12.88 -27.04
N GLY A 161 -6.04 14.19 -27.27
CA GLY A 161 -7.10 14.89 -28.01
C GLY A 161 -8.33 15.28 -27.20
N ALA A 162 -8.36 15.02 -25.90
CA ALA A 162 -9.41 15.46 -24.96
C ALA A 162 -8.79 16.21 -23.77
N PRO A 163 -9.58 16.97 -22.97
CA PRO A 163 -9.07 17.52 -21.71
C PRO A 163 -8.55 16.44 -20.75
N LEU A 164 -7.47 16.70 -20.03
CA LEU A 164 -6.84 15.76 -19.11
C LEU A 164 -7.84 15.08 -18.14
N ILE A 165 -8.77 15.86 -17.59
CA ILE A 165 -9.79 15.35 -16.67
C ILE A 165 -10.69 14.29 -17.32
N HIS A 166 -10.83 14.31 -18.66
CA HIS A 166 -11.71 13.38 -19.39
C HIS A 166 -11.39 11.92 -19.09
N SER A 167 -10.11 11.57 -19.00
CA SER A 167 -9.66 10.20 -18.69
C SER A 167 -10.23 9.70 -17.36
N VAL A 168 -10.19 10.54 -16.31
CA VAL A 168 -10.73 10.16 -14.98
C VAL A 168 -12.26 10.12 -15.01
N LEU A 169 -12.92 11.03 -15.77
CA LEU A 169 -14.37 11.01 -15.94
C LEU A 169 -14.84 9.73 -16.63
N ASP A 170 -14.13 9.29 -17.63
CA ASP A 170 -14.43 8.07 -18.41
C ASP A 170 -14.23 6.82 -17.53
N VAL A 171 -13.07 6.72 -16.88
CA VAL A 171 -12.72 5.60 -15.99
C VAL A 171 -13.73 5.47 -14.86
N THR A 172 -14.05 6.57 -14.17
CA THR A 172 -15.04 6.52 -13.07
C THR A 172 -16.46 6.26 -13.56
N GLY A 173 -16.77 6.63 -14.81
CA GLY A 173 -18.05 6.37 -15.46
C GLY A 173 -18.27 4.91 -15.86
N SER A 174 -17.20 4.20 -16.14
CA SER A 174 -17.26 2.79 -16.57
C SER A 174 -17.37 1.81 -15.41
N VAL A 175 -17.22 2.24 -14.15
CA VAL A 175 -17.29 1.37 -12.96
C VAL A 175 -18.74 1.24 -12.47
N PRO A 176 -19.39 0.07 -12.63
CA PRO A 176 -20.80 -0.11 -12.30
C PRO A 176 -21.09 -0.17 -10.79
N LEU A 177 -20.04 -0.24 -9.95
CA LEU A 177 -20.16 -0.32 -8.49
C LEU A 177 -20.43 1.05 -7.84
N PHE A 178 -20.28 2.14 -8.56
CA PHE A 178 -20.62 3.46 -8.06
C PHE A 178 -22.12 3.74 -8.23
N ALA A 179 -22.82 3.97 -7.12
CA ALA A 179 -24.22 4.39 -7.12
C ALA A 179 -24.40 5.82 -7.66
N ASP A 180 -23.40 6.66 -7.47
CA ASP A 180 -23.36 8.05 -7.96
C ASP A 180 -21.92 8.55 -8.03
N ARG A 181 -21.71 9.61 -8.84
CA ARG A 181 -20.43 10.29 -8.96
C ARG A 181 -20.60 11.80 -9.03
N LEU A 182 -19.61 12.53 -8.53
CA LEU A 182 -19.64 13.98 -8.43
C LEU A 182 -18.24 14.55 -8.68
N VAL A 183 -18.16 15.59 -9.49
CA VAL A 183 -16.93 16.39 -9.64
C VAL A 183 -17.01 17.62 -8.74
N VAL A 184 -15.92 17.91 -8.02
CA VAL A 184 -15.80 19.12 -7.20
C VAL A 184 -14.66 19.97 -7.75
N THR A 185 -14.98 21.16 -8.25
CA THR A 185 -14.03 22.01 -8.97
C THR A 185 -14.11 23.48 -8.57
N ARG A 186 -13.01 24.21 -8.80
CA ARG A 186 -12.95 25.68 -8.74
C ARG A 186 -12.97 26.30 -10.14
N SER A 187 -12.73 25.49 -11.16
CA SER A 187 -12.61 25.96 -12.54
C SER A 187 -13.96 26.01 -13.22
N ARG A 188 -14.30 27.16 -13.78
CA ARG A 188 -15.49 27.33 -14.61
C ARG A 188 -15.41 26.46 -15.87
N GLU A 189 -14.24 26.36 -16.49
CA GLU A 189 -14.02 25.56 -17.70
C GLU A 189 -14.29 24.07 -17.42
N VAL A 190 -13.76 23.53 -16.30
CA VAL A 190 -14.02 22.14 -15.89
C VAL A 190 -15.50 21.93 -15.58
N HIS A 191 -16.14 22.90 -14.91
CA HIS A 191 -17.58 22.83 -14.63
C HIS A 191 -18.38 22.74 -15.91
N ASP A 192 -18.17 23.67 -16.86
CA ASP A 192 -18.92 23.73 -18.10
C ASP A 192 -18.67 22.49 -18.97
N TYR A 193 -17.44 21.96 -18.95
CA TYR A 193 -17.09 20.69 -19.60
C TYR A 193 -17.84 19.50 -19.00
N CYS A 194 -17.86 19.36 -17.68
CA CYS A 194 -18.61 18.28 -17.00
C CYS A 194 -20.12 18.40 -17.29
N GLN A 195 -20.67 19.61 -17.27
CA GLN A 195 -22.08 19.84 -17.62
C GLN A 195 -22.39 19.43 -19.07
N SER A 196 -21.50 19.70 -20.02
CA SER A 196 -21.68 19.29 -21.41
C SER A 196 -21.73 17.76 -21.59
N LEU A 197 -21.11 17.02 -20.66
CA LEU A 197 -21.13 15.56 -20.63
C LEU A 197 -22.25 14.99 -19.74
N GLY A 198 -23.11 15.84 -19.16
CA GLY A 198 -24.16 15.42 -18.24
C GLY A 198 -23.65 14.88 -16.89
N ILE A 199 -22.42 15.20 -16.50
CA ILE A 199 -21.80 14.71 -15.26
C ILE A 199 -22.09 15.68 -14.13
N PRO A 200 -22.60 15.23 -12.96
CA PRO A 200 -22.82 16.05 -11.79
C PRO A 200 -21.53 16.77 -11.35
N VAL A 201 -21.60 18.09 -11.20
CA VAL A 201 -20.44 18.90 -10.85
C VAL A 201 -20.83 20.04 -9.90
N LEU A 202 -19.98 20.25 -8.88
CA LEU A 202 -20.07 21.39 -7.97
C LEU A 202 -18.93 22.36 -8.24
N ILE A 203 -19.28 23.61 -8.50
CA ILE A 203 -18.32 24.70 -8.57
C ILE A 203 -18.27 25.42 -7.22
N HIS A 204 -17.07 25.80 -6.76
CA HIS A 204 -16.87 26.51 -5.49
C HIS A 204 -15.71 27.50 -5.56
N THR A 205 -15.65 28.38 -4.56
CA THR A 205 -14.56 29.37 -4.38
C THR A 205 -13.76 29.14 -3.11
N LEU A 206 -14.02 28.03 -2.41
CA LEU A 206 -13.40 27.72 -1.11
C LEU A 206 -11.88 27.64 -1.24
N PRO A 207 -11.09 28.19 -0.27
CA PRO A 207 -9.64 28.30 -0.40
C PRO A 207 -8.90 26.98 -0.17
N ASN A 208 -9.41 26.07 0.65
CA ASN A 208 -8.68 24.91 1.12
C ASN A 208 -9.23 23.58 0.57
N ARG A 209 -8.36 22.54 0.56
CA ARG A 209 -8.74 21.20 0.09
C ARG A 209 -9.77 20.50 1.00
N ASN A 210 -9.65 20.68 2.32
CA ASN A 210 -10.59 20.12 3.29
C ASN A 210 -12.01 20.62 3.04
N GLU A 211 -12.18 21.91 2.76
CA GLU A 211 -13.50 22.50 2.50
C GLU A 211 -14.13 21.97 1.21
N ALA A 212 -13.33 21.76 0.17
CA ALA A 212 -13.80 21.17 -1.08
C ALA A 212 -14.24 19.70 -0.90
N LEU A 213 -13.46 18.92 -0.12
CA LEU A 213 -13.80 17.54 0.21
C LEU A 213 -15.09 17.48 1.05
N CYS A 214 -15.18 18.30 2.08
CA CYS A 214 -16.36 18.43 2.94
C CYS A 214 -17.60 18.82 2.13
N LEU A 215 -17.49 19.80 1.21
CA LEU A 215 -18.57 20.21 0.32
C LEU A 215 -19.06 19.05 -0.55
N GLY A 216 -18.14 18.31 -1.18
CA GLY A 216 -18.47 17.15 -2.01
C GLY A 216 -19.17 16.04 -1.23
N LEU A 217 -18.61 15.68 -0.08
CA LEU A 217 -19.19 14.63 0.78
C LEU A 217 -20.55 15.04 1.34
N THR A 218 -20.71 16.29 1.80
CA THR A 218 -21.99 16.83 2.26
C THR A 218 -23.05 16.77 1.15
N HIS A 219 -22.68 17.10 -0.09
CA HIS A 219 -23.60 17.04 -1.22
C HIS A 219 -24.02 15.59 -1.53
N MET A 220 -23.07 14.65 -1.51
CA MET A 220 -23.37 13.24 -1.69
C MET A 220 -24.29 12.68 -0.61
N LEU A 221 -24.05 13.01 0.66
CA LEU A 221 -24.88 12.57 1.77
C LEU A 221 -26.32 13.13 1.73
N LYS A 222 -26.51 14.33 1.16
CA LYS A 222 -27.86 14.88 0.92
C LYS A 222 -28.62 14.10 -0.16
N ARG A 223 -27.91 13.62 -1.20
CA ARG A 223 -28.50 12.83 -2.29
C ARG A 223 -28.72 11.36 -1.91
N HIS A 224 -27.77 10.82 -1.12
CA HIS A 224 -27.73 9.44 -0.70
C HIS A 224 -27.46 9.37 0.81
N PRO A 225 -28.50 9.57 1.66
CA PRO A 225 -28.33 9.50 3.11
C PRO A 225 -27.88 8.14 3.63
N ASP A 226 -28.10 7.08 2.85
CA ASP A 226 -27.75 5.69 3.10
C ASP A 226 -26.38 5.27 2.53
N LEU A 227 -25.56 6.23 2.07
CA LEU A 227 -24.24 5.98 1.54
C LEU A 227 -23.35 5.20 2.53
N SER A 228 -22.79 4.10 2.10
CA SER A 228 -21.99 3.19 2.93
C SER A 228 -20.50 3.50 2.84
N GLY A 229 -20.04 3.96 1.67
CA GLY A 229 -18.64 4.31 1.42
C GLY A 229 -18.50 5.38 0.35
N CYS A 230 -17.39 6.11 0.38
CA CYS A 230 -17.08 7.13 -0.61
C CYS A 230 -15.64 7.03 -1.07
N LEU A 231 -15.44 6.89 -2.38
CA LEU A 231 -14.14 6.91 -3.02
C LEU A 231 -13.80 8.34 -3.44
N PHE A 232 -12.59 8.79 -3.10
CA PHE A 232 -12.04 10.07 -3.54
C PHE A 232 -10.93 9.83 -4.56
N ALA A 233 -11.18 10.26 -5.80
CA ALA A 233 -10.22 10.23 -6.89
C ALA A 233 -9.69 11.63 -7.19
N LEU A 234 -8.52 11.75 -7.79
CA LEU A 234 -7.95 13.02 -8.25
C LEU A 234 -8.21 13.18 -9.75
N GLY A 235 -8.60 14.41 -10.16
CA GLY A 235 -8.88 14.71 -11.55
C GLY A 235 -7.65 14.79 -12.47
N ASP A 236 -6.46 14.74 -11.91
CA ASP A 236 -5.17 14.86 -12.58
C ASP A 236 -4.36 13.55 -12.65
N GLN A 237 -5.01 12.40 -12.43
CA GLN A 237 -4.44 11.05 -12.59
C GLN A 237 -4.97 10.37 -13.86
N PRO A 238 -4.46 10.73 -15.06
CA PRO A 238 -5.08 10.31 -16.32
C PRO A 238 -4.89 8.84 -16.67
N LEU A 239 -3.96 8.13 -16.03
CA LEU A 239 -3.65 6.73 -16.30
C LEU A 239 -4.34 5.75 -15.35
N LEU A 240 -5.22 6.24 -14.47
CA LEU A 240 -6.05 5.39 -13.61
C LEU A 240 -6.90 4.44 -14.46
N ARG A 241 -7.04 3.19 -14.05
CA ARG A 241 -7.74 2.15 -14.80
C ARG A 241 -9.07 1.75 -14.15
N PRO A 242 -10.12 1.43 -14.95
CA PRO A 242 -11.43 1.00 -14.43
C PRO A 242 -11.31 -0.24 -13.54
N ARG A 243 -10.52 -1.23 -13.95
CA ARG A 243 -10.31 -2.47 -13.23
C ARG A 243 -9.69 -2.25 -11.85
N THR A 244 -8.78 -1.29 -11.73
CA THR A 244 -8.19 -0.89 -10.45
C THR A 244 -9.25 -0.30 -9.50
N LEU A 245 -10.12 0.57 -10.00
CA LEU A 245 -11.25 1.12 -9.21
C LEU A 245 -12.24 0.02 -8.79
N GLU A 246 -12.57 -0.90 -9.69
CA GLU A 246 -13.42 -2.05 -9.34
C GLU A 246 -12.80 -2.90 -8.24
N ARG A 247 -11.49 -3.16 -8.29
CA ARG A 247 -10.77 -3.92 -7.25
C ARG A 247 -10.81 -3.21 -5.90
N ILE A 248 -10.68 -1.89 -5.87
CA ILE A 248 -10.83 -1.09 -4.64
C ILE A 248 -12.25 -1.25 -4.07
N CYS A 249 -13.28 -1.12 -4.91
CA CYS A 249 -14.66 -1.28 -4.47
C CYS A 249 -14.95 -2.71 -4.00
N ARG A 250 -14.47 -3.74 -4.71
CA ARG A 250 -14.62 -5.14 -4.32
C ARG A 250 -13.92 -5.45 -2.99
N ARG A 251 -12.68 -4.96 -2.81
CA ARG A 251 -11.96 -5.10 -1.54
C ARG A 251 -12.73 -4.48 -0.38
N TYR A 252 -13.29 -3.31 -0.58
CA TYR A 252 -14.14 -2.66 0.41
C TYR A 252 -15.37 -3.51 0.77
N LEU A 253 -16.08 -4.04 -0.23
CA LEU A 253 -17.24 -4.90 -0.02
C LEU A 253 -16.88 -6.19 0.74
N GLU A 254 -15.78 -6.84 0.39
CA GLU A 254 -15.27 -8.04 1.07
C GLU A 254 -15.01 -7.79 2.55
N CYS A 255 -14.32 -6.70 2.88
CA CYS A 255 -14.02 -6.34 4.27
C CYS A 255 -15.28 -6.04 5.09
N ARG A 256 -16.35 -5.55 4.47
CA ARG A 256 -17.63 -5.29 5.15
C ARG A 256 -18.46 -6.53 5.37
N ILE A 257 -18.47 -7.47 4.42
CA ILE A 257 -19.32 -8.66 4.45
C ILE A 257 -18.71 -9.74 5.35
N SER A 258 -17.40 -9.83 5.43
CA SER A 258 -16.69 -10.86 6.19
C SER A 258 -15.61 -10.25 7.07
N PRO A 259 -15.98 -9.58 8.18
CA PRO A 259 -15.02 -9.14 9.16
C PRO A 259 -14.34 -10.37 9.77
N GLY A 260 -13.09 -10.64 9.42
CA GLY A 260 -12.29 -11.76 9.95
C GLY A 260 -11.75 -12.78 8.94
N HIS A 261 -12.17 -12.77 7.69
CA HIS A 261 -11.57 -13.57 6.64
C HIS A 261 -10.71 -12.72 5.70
N SER A 262 -9.53 -12.35 6.17
CA SER A 262 -8.48 -11.73 5.36
C SER A 262 -7.79 -12.81 4.50
N LYS A 263 -8.51 -13.39 3.54
CA LYS A 263 -7.91 -14.20 2.47
C LYS A 263 -8.25 -13.51 1.16
N SER A 264 -7.23 -12.99 0.48
CA SER A 264 -7.31 -12.55 -0.90
C SER A 264 -7.86 -13.68 -1.76
N VAL A 265 -9.10 -13.52 -2.23
CA VAL A 265 -9.75 -14.45 -3.15
C VAL A 265 -9.66 -13.86 -4.55
N PHE A 266 -8.45 -13.81 -5.12
CA PHE A 266 -8.28 -13.58 -6.56
C PHE A 266 -7.23 -14.52 -7.13
N PRO A 267 -7.53 -15.20 -8.27
CA PRO A 267 -6.64 -16.19 -8.89
C PRO A 267 -5.61 -15.58 -9.86
N ASP A 268 -5.27 -14.32 -9.77
CA ASP A 268 -4.20 -13.75 -10.61
C ASP A 268 -2.85 -13.91 -9.90
N SER A 269 -2.14 -14.94 -10.32
CA SER A 269 -0.99 -15.58 -9.70
C SER A 269 0.29 -14.74 -9.56
N ASP A 270 0.33 -13.52 -10.10
CA ASP A 270 1.56 -12.72 -10.12
C ASP A 270 1.61 -11.61 -9.07
N PHE A 271 0.46 -11.27 -8.47
CA PHE A 271 0.35 -10.16 -7.50
C PHE A 271 0.39 -10.57 -6.02
N SER A 272 0.11 -11.83 -5.70
CA SER A 272 0.02 -12.31 -4.31
C SER A 272 1.36 -12.28 -3.55
N ILE A 273 2.48 -12.36 -4.26
CA ILE A 273 3.83 -12.29 -3.66
C ILE A 273 4.14 -10.88 -3.15
N LEU A 274 3.51 -9.88 -3.73
CA LEU A 274 3.72 -8.47 -3.40
C LEU A 274 2.79 -7.99 -2.29
N GLU A 275 1.57 -8.52 -2.21
CA GLU A 275 0.61 -8.21 -1.13
C GLU A 275 1.11 -8.67 0.25
N SER A 276 1.93 -9.73 0.32
CA SER A 276 2.53 -10.20 1.58
C SER A 276 3.57 -9.24 2.19
N LYS A 277 4.01 -8.23 1.44
CA LYS A 277 4.98 -7.21 1.90
C LYS A 277 4.34 -5.91 2.35
N LEU A 278 3.04 -5.74 2.12
CA LEU A 278 2.27 -4.64 2.70
C LEU A 278 2.02 -4.95 4.19
N PRO A 279 1.96 -3.95 5.07
CA PRO A 279 1.64 -4.18 6.47
C PRO A 279 0.26 -4.84 6.57
N GLN A 280 0.25 -6.14 6.84
CA GLN A 280 -0.99 -6.89 7.06
C GLN A 280 -1.39 -6.72 8.52
N ASN A 281 -2.48 -6.03 8.75
CA ASN A 281 -3.06 -5.92 10.07
C ASN A 281 -3.90 -7.16 10.39
N SER A 282 -3.33 -8.07 11.16
CA SER A 282 -3.93 -9.36 11.54
C SER A 282 -4.94 -9.27 12.71
N GLY A 283 -5.47 -8.09 13.02
CA GLY A 283 -6.33 -7.87 14.20
C GLY A 283 -7.69 -7.22 13.95
N ILE A 284 -8.22 -7.21 12.71
CA ILE A 284 -9.37 -6.35 12.35
C ILE A 284 -10.65 -7.18 12.18
N ALA A 285 -11.17 -7.73 13.26
CA ALA A 285 -12.46 -8.44 13.19
C ALA A 285 -13.70 -7.51 13.27
N GLU A 286 -13.58 -6.23 13.63
CA GLU A 286 -14.73 -5.37 13.92
C GLU A 286 -14.65 -3.91 13.42
N LYS A 287 -13.56 -3.50 12.77
CA LYS A 287 -13.41 -2.10 12.36
C LYS A 287 -13.74 -1.89 10.88
N SER A 288 -14.40 -0.77 10.59
CA SER A 288 -14.73 -0.33 9.22
C SER A 288 -13.47 -0.11 8.37
N PRO A 289 -13.43 -0.58 7.10
CA PRO A 289 -12.22 -0.51 6.28
C PRO A 289 -12.01 0.87 5.65
N ILE A 290 -10.74 1.23 5.46
CA ILE A 290 -10.29 2.24 4.50
C ILE A 290 -9.50 1.50 3.42
N VAL A 291 -9.82 1.70 2.13
CA VAL A 291 -9.11 1.04 1.02
C VAL A 291 -8.33 2.07 0.21
N GLN A 292 -7.02 1.86 0.08
CA GLN A 292 -6.11 2.78 -0.59
C GLN A 292 -5.37 2.11 -1.74
N LEU A 293 -5.17 2.85 -2.84
CA LEU A 293 -4.32 2.43 -3.94
C LEU A 293 -2.84 2.51 -3.55
N CYS A 294 -2.08 1.50 -3.93
CA CYS A 294 -0.63 1.48 -3.83
C CYS A 294 0.01 1.00 -5.13
N SER A 295 1.27 1.33 -5.31
CA SER A 295 2.13 0.81 -6.38
C SER A 295 3.37 0.19 -5.77
N ILE A 296 3.82 -0.91 -6.35
CA ILE A 296 5.00 -1.63 -5.93
C ILE A 296 5.96 -1.68 -7.11
N GLN A 297 7.14 -1.08 -6.95
CA GLN A 297 8.17 -1.08 -7.98
C GLN A 297 9.38 -1.90 -7.50
N MET A 298 9.87 -2.77 -8.37
CA MET A 298 11.14 -3.48 -8.19
C MET A 298 12.22 -2.74 -8.98
N THR A 299 13.23 -2.23 -8.30
CA THR A 299 14.39 -1.66 -9.00
C THR A 299 15.33 -2.78 -9.44
N ALA A 300 15.66 -2.80 -10.73
CA ALA A 300 16.62 -3.72 -11.34
C ALA A 300 18.07 -3.25 -11.08
N SER A 301 18.43 -3.05 -9.81
CA SER A 301 19.81 -2.81 -9.36
C SER A 301 20.46 -4.16 -9.00
N PRO A 302 21.82 -4.24 -8.91
CA PRO A 302 22.48 -5.48 -8.46
C PRO A 302 21.97 -5.99 -7.09
N GLU A 303 21.33 -5.11 -6.30
CA GLU A 303 20.52 -5.46 -5.14
C GLU A 303 19.07 -5.03 -5.39
N PRO A 304 18.15 -5.96 -5.70
CA PRO A 304 16.76 -5.62 -5.96
C PRO A 304 16.12 -5.02 -4.72
N SER A 305 15.74 -3.74 -4.79
CA SER A 305 14.96 -3.07 -3.75
C SER A 305 13.51 -2.95 -4.20
N VAL A 306 12.59 -3.13 -3.25
CA VAL A 306 11.15 -2.97 -3.48
C VAL A 306 10.75 -1.65 -2.84
N SER A 307 10.29 -0.71 -3.65
CA SER A 307 9.68 0.54 -3.18
C SER A 307 8.17 0.44 -3.28
N THR A 308 7.47 0.84 -2.22
CA THR A 308 6.00 0.93 -2.21
C THR A 308 5.62 2.40 -2.16
N THR A 309 4.82 2.83 -3.13
CA THR A 309 4.23 4.16 -3.16
C THR A 309 2.73 4.02 -2.90
N VAL A 310 2.19 4.84 -2.03
CA VAL A 310 0.75 4.89 -1.73
C VAL A 310 0.16 6.22 -2.19
N GLY A 311 -1.08 6.20 -2.68
CA GLY A 311 -1.68 7.42 -3.22
C GLY A 311 -3.20 7.32 -3.31
N SER A 312 -3.76 8.24 -4.08
CA SER A 312 -5.17 8.22 -4.49
C SER A 312 -5.36 7.24 -5.64
N PRO A 313 -6.58 6.69 -5.81
CA PRO A 313 -7.79 6.94 -5.03
C PRO A 313 -7.80 6.25 -3.65
N ILE A 314 -8.63 6.81 -2.76
CA ILE A 314 -8.87 6.26 -1.42
C ILE A 314 -10.38 6.11 -1.21
N LEU A 315 -10.84 4.95 -0.77
CA LEU A 315 -12.23 4.69 -0.40
C LEU A 315 -12.34 4.63 1.13
N PHE A 316 -13.17 5.49 1.69
CA PHE A 316 -13.48 5.53 3.12
C PHE A 316 -14.85 4.92 3.40
N ASP A 317 -14.94 4.11 4.44
CA ASP A 317 -16.22 3.68 5.01
C ASP A 317 -16.97 4.85 5.65
N ARG A 318 -18.28 4.72 5.75
CA ARG A 318 -19.17 5.70 6.40
C ARG A 318 -18.74 6.05 7.83
N ALA A 319 -18.13 5.14 8.54
CA ALA A 319 -17.63 5.36 9.90
C ALA A 319 -16.66 6.55 10.01
N TYR A 320 -15.98 6.90 8.92
CA TYR A 320 -15.00 8.00 8.88
C TYR A 320 -15.57 9.30 8.30
N PHE A 321 -16.84 9.33 7.92
CA PHE A 321 -17.42 10.51 7.28
C PHE A 321 -17.45 11.72 8.20
N ASP A 322 -17.70 11.53 9.49
CA ASP A 322 -17.68 12.61 10.47
C ASP A 322 -16.29 13.27 10.57
N GLU A 323 -15.23 12.46 10.61
CA GLU A 323 -13.85 12.96 10.62
C GLU A 323 -13.50 13.68 9.31
N LEU A 324 -13.96 13.17 8.16
CA LEU A 324 -13.77 13.82 6.85
C LEU A 324 -14.53 15.13 6.72
N LEU A 325 -15.67 15.28 7.39
CA LEU A 325 -16.45 16.52 7.43
C LEU A 325 -15.84 17.57 8.36
N HIS A 326 -15.03 17.16 9.34
CA HIS A 326 -14.42 18.02 10.36
C HIS A 326 -12.88 18.09 10.24
N LEU A 327 -12.35 17.93 9.02
CA LEU A 327 -10.90 17.99 8.76
C LEU A 327 -10.28 19.32 9.22
N PRO A 328 -9.09 19.30 9.84
CA PRO A 328 -8.31 20.50 10.13
C PRO A 328 -8.03 21.34 8.87
N GLU A 329 -7.77 22.64 9.07
CA GLU A 329 -7.41 23.54 7.97
C GLU A 329 -6.24 22.98 7.13
N LYS A 330 -6.39 23.02 5.81
CA LYS A 330 -5.40 22.50 4.83
C LYS A 330 -5.17 20.98 4.85
N ALA A 331 -5.84 20.23 5.72
CA ALA A 331 -5.79 18.77 5.71
C ALA A 331 -6.58 18.19 4.51
N GLY A 332 -6.35 16.94 4.21
CA GLY A 332 -7.11 16.16 3.21
C GLY A 332 -7.43 14.78 3.78
N GLY A 333 -8.04 13.89 2.99
CA GLY A 333 -8.38 12.53 3.41
C GLY A 333 -7.20 11.73 3.98
N SER A 334 -5.97 12.02 3.54
CA SER A 334 -4.75 11.43 4.10
C SER A 334 -4.52 11.76 5.60
N HIS A 335 -5.19 12.77 6.14
CA HIS A 335 -5.15 13.06 7.58
C HIS A 335 -5.89 11.98 8.36
N VAL A 336 -7.11 11.66 7.97
CA VAL A 336 -7.91 10.57 8.58
C VAL A 336 -7.20 9.23 8.39
N LEU A 337 -6.71 8.95 7.18
CA LEU A 337 -6.00 7.72 6.90
C LEU A 337 -4.81 7.50 7.85
N ARG A 338 -4.01 8.53 8.14
CA ARG A 338 -2.86 8.42 9.07
C ARG A 338 -3.26 8.13 10.52
N GLN A 339 -4.46 8.50 10.93
CA GLN A 339 -4.98 8.21 12.26
C GLN A 339 -5.50 6.77 12.40
N HIS A 340 -5.80 6.13 11.26
CA HIS A 340 -6.43 4.82 11.17
C HIS A 340 -5.62 3.83 10.33
N LEU A 341 -4.29 3.87 10.39
CA LEU A 341 -3.41 2.97 9.61
C LEU A 341 -3.66 1.49 9.90
N ASP A 342 -4.18 1.18 11.08
CA ASP A 342 -4.52 -0.17 11.52
C ASP A 342 -5.69 -0.82 10.74
N VAL A 343 -6.50 -0.03 10.05
CA VAL A 343 -7.65 -0.52 9.25
C VAL A 343 -7.47 -0.35 7.75
N VAL A 344 -6.35 0.24 7.32
CA VAL A 344 -6.10 0.47 5.89
C VAL A 344 -5.85 -0.85 5.18
N GLN A 345 -6.60 -1.07 4.10
CA GLN A 345 -6.40 -2.15 3.15
C GLN A 345 -5.79 -1.58 1.87
N TYR A 346 -4.79 -2.25 1.34
CA TYR A 346 -4.13 -1.80 0.13
C TYR A 346 -4.56 -2.62 -1.08
N VAL A 347 -4.75 -1.93 -2.21
CA VAL A 347 -4.97 -2.53 -3.53
C VAL A 347 -3.83 -2.08 -4.43
N THR A 348 -3.14 -3.01 -5.04
CA THR A 348 -2.00 -2.69 -5.92
C THR A 348 -2.51 -2.21 -7.28
N ALA A 349 -1.94 -1.13 -7.80
CA ALA A 349 -2.17 -0.67 -9.16
C ALA A 349 -1.74 -1.73 -10.19
N GLU A 350 -2.39 -1.79 -11.34
CA GLU A 350 -1.97 -2.69 -12.44
C GLU A 350 -0.64 -2.23 -13.03
N VAL A 351 -0.46 -0.92 -13.12
CA VAL A 351 0.80 -0.29 -13.53
C VAL A 351 1.12 0.85 -12.57
N PRO A 352 2.40 1.09 -12.27
CA PRO A 352 2.83 2.14 -11.32
C PRO A 352 2.34 3.55 -11.69
N GLU A 353 2.17 3.79 -12.97
CA GLU A 353 1.79 5.07 -13.57
C GLU A 353 0.37 5.50 -13.19
N GLU A 354 -0.49 4.60 -12.72
CA GLU A 354 -1.84 4.92 -12.25
C GLU A 354 -1.85 5.90 -11.06
N LEU A 355 -0.75 5.93 -10.27
CA LEU A 355 -0.59 6.85 -9.15
C LEU A 355 0.04 8.20 -9.54
N MET A 356 0.43 8.38 -10.81
CA MET A 356 1.11 9.60 -11.23
C MET A 356 0.12 10.75 -11.44
N ASP A 357 0.38 11.85 -10.74
CA ASP A 357 -0.32 13.10 -10.93
C ASP A 357 0.38 13.92 -12.02
N VAL A 358 -0.36 14.68 -12.80
CA VAL A 358 0.19 15.64 -13.75
C VAL A 358 0.28 17.02 -13.09
N ASP A 359 1.49 17.49 -12.79
CA ASP A 359 1.72 18.80 -12.18
C ASP A 359 2.40 19.82 -13.12
N THR A 360 3.09 19.32 -14.16
CA THR A 360 3.83 20.14 -15.13
C THR A 360 3.51 19.74 -16.58
N PRO A 361 3.73 20.64 -17.56
CA PRO A 361 3.57 20.30 -18.99
C PRO A 361 4.52 19.19 -19.46
N GLU A 362 5.70 19.08 -18.84
CA GLU A 362 6.69 18.06 -19.12
C GLU A 362 6.21 16.68 -18.69
N GLU A 363 5.60 16.59 -17.51
CA GLU A 363 4.98 15.35 -17.02
C GLU A 363 3.82 14.92 -17.92
N LEU A 364 2.98 15.86 -18.36
CA LEU A 364 1.89 15.57 -19.31
C LEU A 364 2.43 14.91 -20.59
N LYS A 365 3.43 15.51 -21.22
CA LYS A 365 4.07 14.98 -22.44
C LYS A 365 4.70 13.61 -22.21
N ARG A 366 5.32 13.41 -21.03
CA ARG A 366 5.90 12.12 -20.67
C ARG A 366 4.83 11.03 -20.59
N LEU A 367 3.69 11.32 -19.96
CA LEU A 367 2.60 10.36 -19.83
C LEU A 367 1.91 10.07 -21.17
N GLU A 368 1.75 11.07 -22.05
CA GLU A 368 1.24 10.86 -23.41
C GLU A 368 2.10 9.85 -24.18
N ASN A 369 3.43 9.97 -24.07
CA ASN A 369 4.35 9.06 -24.76
C ASN A 369 4.32 7.63 -24.22
N LEU A 370 4.01 7.41 -22.93
CA LEU A 370 3.92 6.08 -22.34
C LEU A 370 2.74 5.28 -22.90
N VAL A 371 1.62 5.93 -23.13
CA VAL A 371 0.38 5.27 -23.63
C VAL A 371 0.43 5.00 -25.12
N THR A 372 1.27 5.70 -25.89
CA THR A 372 1.40 5.52 -27.35
C THR A 372 2.21 4.26 -27.73
N ILE A 373 2.86 3.59 -26.76
CA ILE A 373 3.76 2.44 -27.00
C ILE A 373 3.06 1.10 -26.75
N GLU A 374 1.84 1.07 -26.16
CA GLU A 374 0.99 -0.11 -26.03
C GLU A 374 0.01 -0.23 -27.21
#